data_b17d150ebd32061cad28470624df2939
#
_entry.id   b17d150ebd32061cad28470624df2939
#
_cell.length_a   1.000
_cell.length_b   1.000
_cell.length_c   1.000
_cell.angle_alpha   90.00
_cell.angle_beta   90.00
_cell.angle_gamma   90.00
#
_symmetry.space_group_name_H-M   'P 1'
#
loop_
_entity.id
_entity.type
_entity.pdbx_description
1 polymer ?
#
loop_
_entity_poly.entity_id
_entity_poly.type
_entity_poly.pdbx_seq_one_letter_code
_entity_poly.pdbx_strand_id
1 'polypeptide(L)'
;MKKMWNNLNIATKLILVFSMVSVMPLLVMSFVLYHISANSLESAMEETASIFSSQIASDMNGFISDYDALTKSLLVNEGLMDRLDTEIPISQRIENKLFYRELVMRLMTMESEIQSVTIMNEEGGYFQYDRTGRSLSCEELLRQDWFLKEQENSEVLFLTPLHDCSYYDRNRDQILVTFGRRVYGVNGKYAGMILIDLAPSSIIKLSDMFLLERNQYNIKINITDAQGGLIYDSDLSSGRAHYSEIDKESLLFYEKNPDDYIVIEDTTKQLGIKVNTVIPRSKMYLRVSFIQKVTWILVAVLIAIIISASVLFSKQMVYLIRKLQSSMKRLENGNYELIEETVGNDELGSLVKSYNHMVGKMEALLEEIYQAGVRQKNAQFLALRTQINPHFLFNTLESIRIKAILNGDDDVADMVKILAKMFRNVLDLSLIHISEPTRLDVI
;
A
#
# COMPACT_ATOMS: atom_id res chain seq x y z
N MET A 1 -25.07 -24.98 6.50
CA MET A 1 -24.16 -24.78 5.36
C MET A 1 -24.25 -25.89 4.31
N LYS A 2 -24.07 -27.19 4.62
CA LYS A 2 -24.10 -28.29 3.62
C LYS A 2 -25.39 -28.37 2.80
N LYS A 3 -26.57 -28.10 3.39
CA LYS A 3 -27.87 -28.14 2.72
C LYS A 3 -28.11 -26.95 1.76
N MET A 4 -27.58 -25.76 2.11
CA MET A 4 -27.58 -24.58 1.21
C MET A 4 -26.65 -24.76 0.03
N TRP A 5 -25.45 -25.30 0.26
CA TRP A 5 -24.47 -25.56 -0.79
C TRP A 5 -25.00 -26.55 -1.84
N ASN A 6 -25.69 -27.63 -1.41
CA ASN A 6 -26.22 -28.63 -2.33
C ASN A 6 -27.32 -28.09 -3.26
N ASN A 7 -28.05 -27.07 -2.84
CA ASN A 7 -29.12 -26.46 -3.63
C ASN A 7 -28.65 -25.41 -4.65
N LEU A 8 -27.38 -25.01 -4.61
CA LEU A 8 -26.82 -24.09 -5.59
C LEU A 8 -26.54 -24.80 -6.90
N ASN A 9 -26.77 -24.13 -8.01
CA ASN A 9 -26.40 -24.63 -9.34
C ASN A 9 -24.84 -24.61 -9.51
N ILE A 10 -24.35 -25.41 -10.47
CA ILE A 10 -22.92 -25.58 -10.70
C ILE A 10 -22.24 -24.24 -11.00
N ALA A 11 -22.89 -23.35 -11.80
CA ALA A 11 -22.36 -22.03 -12.10
C ALA A 11 -22.07 -21.21 -10.83
N THR A 12 -23.04 -21.13 -9.93
CA THR A 12 -22.92 -20.38 -8.69
C THR A 12 -21.83 -20.97 -7.77
N LYS A 13 -21.74 -22.33 -7.70
CA LYS A 13 -20.68 -23.00 -6.93
C LYS A 13 -19.30 -22.65 -7.48
N LEU A 14 -19.11 -22.71 -8.78
CA LEU A 14 -17.83 -22.36 -9.43
C LEU A 14 -17.45 -20.89 -9.17
N ILE A 15 -18.39 -19.94 -9.36
CA ILE A 15 -18.15 -18.53 -9.09
C ILE A 15 -17.73 -18.31 -7.63
N LEU A 16 -18.45 -18.91 -6.68
CA LEU A 16 -18.15 -18.77 -5.26
C LEU A 16 -16.76 -19.34 -4.89
N VAL A 17 -16.42 -20.53 -5.41
CA VAL A 17 -15.12 -21.15 -5.11
C VAL A 17 -13.99 -20.34 -5.72
N PHE A 18 -14.07 -19.98 -7.02
CA PHE A 18 -13.03 -19.17 -7.65
C PHE A 18 -12.87 -17.80 -7.01
N SER A 19 -14.00 -17.14 -6.71
CA SER A 19 -13.95 -15.83 -6.02
C SER A 19 -13.35 -15.95 -4.62
N MET A 20 -13.74 -16.95 -3.84
CA MET A 20 -13.21 -17.13 -2.48
C MET A 20 -11.71 -17.45 -2.48
N VAL A 21 -11.27 -18.38 -3.34
CA VAL A 21 -9.86 -18.80 -3.44
C VAL A 21 -8.96 -17.65 -3.91
N SER A 22 -9.47 -16.76 -4.79
CA SER A 22 -8.66 -15.66 -5.32
C SER A 22 -8.73 -14.38 -4.47
N VAL A 23 -9.91 -14.05 -3.92
CA VAL A 23 -10.10 -12.79 -3.18
C VAL A 23 -9.55 -12.88 -1.77
N MET A 24 -9.68 -14.01 -1.08
CA MET A 24 -9.25 -14.12 0.31
C MET A 24 -7.73 -13.94 0.49
N PRO A 25 -6.84 -14.58 -0.30
CA PRO A 25 -5.39 -14.32 -0.22
C PRO A 25 -5.04 -12.86 -0.53
N LEU A 26 -5.74 -12.23 -1.47
CA LEU A 26 -5.51 -10.85 -1.86
C LEU A 26 -5.85 -9.88 -0.71
N LEU A 27 -6.94 -10.11 0.02
CA LEU A 27 -7.29 -9.32 1.20
C LEU A 27 -6.29 -9.52 2.33
N VAL A 28 -5.89 -10.77 2.60
CA VAL A 28 -4.87 -11.08 3.62
C VAL A 28 -3.54 -10.42 3.27
N MET A 29 -3.10 -10.52 2.02
CA MET A 29 -1.85 -9.89 1.57
C MET A 29 -1.91 -8.36 1.67
N SER A 30 -3.04 -7.73 1.30
CA SER A 30 -3.25 -6.29 1.45
C SER A 30 -3.17 -5.85 2.92
N PHE A 31 -3.77 -6.62 3.82
CA PHE A 31 -3.72 -6.36 5.26
C PHE A 31 -2.28 -6.48 5.81
N VAL A 32 -1.57 -7.54 5.45
CA VAL A 32 -0.18 -7.76 5.87
C VAL A 32 0.74 -6.66 5.36
N LEU A 33 0.63 -6.30 4.06
CA LEU A 33 1.42 -5.22 3.46
C LEU A 33 1.16 -3.87 4.14
N TYR A 34 -0.08 -3.58 4.51
CA TYR A 34 -0.41 -2.37 5.25
C TYR A 34 0.33 -2.30 6.60
N HIS A 35 0.24 -3.38 7.39
CA HIS A 35 0.91 -3.43 8.69
C HIS A 35 2.44 -3.34 8.57
N ILE A 36 3.04 -4.06 7.61
CA ILE A 36 4.48 -3.98 7.37
C ILE A 36 4.89 -2.55 6.96
N SER A 37 4.14 -1.92 6.05
CA SER A 37 4.45 -0.56 5.59
C SER A 37 4.30 0.48 6.70
N ALA A 38 3.27 0.36 7.54
CA ALA A 38 3.05 1.26 8.67
C ALA A 38 4.20 1.15 9.70
N ASN A 39 4.55 -0.07 10.11
CA ASN A 39 5.63 -0.31 11.06
C ASN A 39 7.00 0.11 10.49
N SER A 40 7.27 -0.18 9.22
CA SER A 40 8.53 0.23 8.57
C SER A 40 8.67 1.74 8.49
N LEU A 41 7.57 2.47 8.23
CA LEU A 41 7.62 3.93 8.21
C LEU A 41 7.84 4.49 9.62
N GLU A 42 7.18 3.93 10.63
CA GLU A 42 7.38 4.34 12.03
C GLU A 42 8.83 4.15 12.45
N SER A 43 9.41 2.97 12.23
CA SER A 43 10.84 2.71 12.54
C SER A 43 11.80 3.62 11.78
N ALA A 44 11.53 3.90 10.51
CA ALA A 44 12.36 4.82 9.71
C ALA A 44 12.28 6.26 10.25
N MET A 45 11.11 6.68 10.73
CA MET A 45 10.94 8.01 11.33
C MET A 45 11.62 8.11 12.69
N GLU A 46 11.54 7.07 13.52
CA GLU A 46 12.28 7.00 14.78
C GLU A 46 13.78 7.08 14.55
N GLU A 47 14.31 6.33 13.59
CA GLU A 47 15.73 6.38 13.22
C GLU A 47 16.13 7.77 12.73
N THR A 48 15.34 8.38 11.85
CA THR A 48 15.57 9.75 11.36
C THR A 48 15.56 10.77 12.48
N ALA A 49 14.58 10.68 13.40
CA ALA A 49 14.51 11.56 14.56
C ALA A 49 15.70 11.39 15.50
N SER A 50 16.15 10.15 15.71
CA SER A 50 17.35 9.85 16.51
C SER A 50 18.61 10.47 15.90
N ILE A 51 18.77 10.36 14.56
CA ILE A 51 19.89 10.98 13.85
C ILE A 51 19.86 12.50 14.02
N PHE A 52 18.69 13.14 13.84
CA PHE A 52 18.56 14.58 14.03
C PHE A 52 18.81 15.01 15.48
N SER A 53 18.27 14.29 16.46
CA SER A 53 18.48 14.57 17.88
C SER A 53 19.97 14.49 18.24
N SER A 54 20.65 13.44 17.80
CA SER A 54 22.08 13.24 18.03
C SER A 54 22.94 14.30 17.31
N GLN A 55 22.60 14.66 16.09
CA GLN A 55 23.29 15.74 15.37
C GLN A 55 23.15 17.07 16.09
N ILE A 56 21.94 17.43 16.52
CA ILE A 56 21.68 18.68 17.25
C ILE A 56 22.40 18.67 18.60
N ALA A 57 22.40 17.53 19.31
CA ALA A 57 23.15 17.40 20.56
C ALA A 57 24.66 17.56 20.34
N SER A 58 25.18 17.07 19.22
CA SER A 58 26.56 17.27 18.80
C SER A 58 26.87 18.74 18.49
N ASP A 59 25.98 19.40 17.74
CA ASP A 59 26.11 20.83 17.41
C ASP A 59 26.06 21.70 18.67
N MET A 60 25.17 21.33 19.64
CA MET A 60 25.14 21.97 20.96
C MET A 60 26.41 21.77 21.75
N ASN A 61 27.04 20.58 21.75
CA ASN A 61 28.32 20.36 22.35
C ASN A 61 29.42 21.23 21.71
N GLY A 62 29.40 21.36 20.38
CA GLY A 62 30.27 22.27 19.63
C GLY A 62 30.07 23.73 20.07
N PHE A 63 28.84 24.19 20.10
CA PHE A 63 28.45 25.53 20.56
C PHE A 63 29.00 25.80 21.99
N ILE A 64 28.72 24.90 22.94
CA ILE A 64 29.21 25.05 24.31
C ILE A 64 30.75 25.11 24.35
N SER A 65 31.43 24.24 23.59
CA SER A 65 32.91 24.21 23.53
C SER A 65 33.49 25.49 22.92
N ASP A 66 32.86 26.05 21.88
CA ASP A 66 33.29 27.27 21.20
C ASP A 66 33.15 28.47 22.16
N TYR A 67 32.02 28.60 22.86
CA TYR A 67 31.79 29.67 23.83
C TYR A 67 32.62 29.48 25.12
N ASP A 68 32.93 28.23 25.53
CA ASP A 68 33.92 27.95 26.59
C ASP A 68 35.29 28.45 26.17
N ALA A 69 35.79 28.11 24.99
CA ALA A 69 37.07 28.57 24.48
C ALA A 69 37.10 30.09 24.31
N LEU A 70 36.03 30.68 23.80
CA LEU A 70 35.88 32.11 23.60
C LEU A 70 35.98 32.88 24.93
N THR A 71 35.22 32.45 25.94
CA THR A 71 35.28 33.08 27.28
C THR A 71 36.58 32.84 28.00
N LYS A 72 37.22 31.66 27.84
CA LYS A 72 38.59 31.42 28.35
C LYS A 72 39.62 32.34 27.71
N SER A 73 39.50 32.66 26.43
CA SER A 73 40.42 33.59 25.76
C SER A 73 40.40 34.98 26.35
N LEU A 74 39.28 35.41 26.95
CA LEU A 74 39.20 36.65 27.69
C LEU A 74 40.00 36.57 29.00
N LEU A 75 39.96 35.42 29.70
CA LEU A 75 40.63 35.23 30.98
C LEU A 75 42.15 35.15 30.87
N VAL A 76 42.69 34.78 29.70
CA VAL A 76 44.14 34.74 29.42
C VAL A 76 44.74 36.16 29.37
N ASN A 77 43.88 37.19 29.25
CA ASN A 77 44.35 38.57 29.24
C ASN A 77 44.76 39.00 30.65
N GLU A 78 46.07 39.21 30.85
CA GLU A 78 46.67 39.50 32.18
C GLU A 78 46.03 40.67 32.94
N GLY A 79 45.41 41.61 32.22
CA GLY A 79 44.78 42.75 32.88
C GLY A 79 43.33 42.56 33.31
N LEU A 80 42.64 41.48 32.91
CA LEU A 80 41.23 41.27 33.23
C LEU A 80 41.05 40.84 34.69
N MET A 81 41.84 39.88 35.14
CA MET A 81 41.72 39.33 36.50
C MET A 81 42.04 40.38 37.56
N ASP A 82 43.11 41.19 37.34
CA ASP A 82 43.48 42.26 38.24
C ASP A 82 42.40 43.35 38.38
N ARG A 83 41.63 43.57 37.30
CA ARG A 83 40.54 44.56 37.28
C ARG A 83 39.23 44.05 37.84
N LEU A 84 39.03 42.75 37.86
CA LEU A 84 37.83 42.13 38.46
C LEU A 84 37.98 42.03 40.00
N ASP A 85 39.22 41.87 40.50
CA ASP A 85 39.51 41.58 41.92
C ASP A 85 39.76 42.84 42.77
N THR A 86 39.74 44.06 42.18
CA THR A 86 40.06 45.29 42.87
C THR A 86 38.96 46.36 42.77
N GLU A 87 38.69 47.07 43.89
CA GLU A 87 37.98 48.35 43.89
C GLU A 87 38.70 49.36 42.97
N ILE A 88 38.05 49.73 41.86
CA ILE A 88 38.65 50.60 40.86
C ILE A 88 38.63 52.06 41.31
N PRO A 89 39.77 52.70 41.53
CA PRO A 89 39.81 54.12 41.81
C PRO A 89 39.17 54.92 40.69
N ILE A 90 38.51 56.02 41.03
CA ILE A 90 37.79 56.91 40.11
C ILE A 90 38.68 57.39 38.95
N SER A 91 39.98 57.56 39.18
CA SER A 91 40.96 57.97 38.15
C SER A 91 41.22 56.91 37.05
N GLN A 92 41.02 55.64 37.35
CA GLN A 92 41.25 54.52 36.42
C GLN A 92 39.96 54.08 35.64
N ARG A 93 38.82 54.65 35.96
CA ARG A 93 37.54 54.24 35.36
C ARG A 93 37.51 54.38 33.84
N ILE A 94 38.14 55.43 33.26
CA ILE A 94 38.17 55.65 31.81
C ILE A 94 39.11 54.63 31.13
N GLU A 95 40.28 54.37 31.67
CA GLU A 95 41.23 53.34 31.16
C GLU A 95 40.61 51.96 31.19
N ASN A 96 39.99 51.61 32.28
CA ASN A 96 39.30 50.33 32.41
C ASN A 96 38.14 50.21 31.42
N LYS A 97 37.37 51.27 31.20
CA LYS A 97 36.30 51.25 30.19
C LYS A 97 36.83 51.03 28.77
N LEU A 98 37.97 51.64 28.41
CA LEU A 98 38.60 51.42 27.12
C LEU A 98 39.15 49.98 26.99
N PHE A 99 39.77 49.44 28.02
CA PHE A 99 40.26 48.10 28.10
C PHE A 99 39.15 47.06 27.87
N TYR A 100 38.06 47.13 28.66
CA TYR A 100 36.92 46.23 28.52
C TYR A 100 36.27 46.36 27.14
N ARG A 101 36.17 47.61 26.61
CA ARG A 101 35.60 47.82 25.28
C ARG A 101 36.44 47.15 24.20
N GLU A 102 37.74 47.25 24.21
CA GLU A 102 38.61 46.60 23.22
C GLU A 102 38.48 45.08 23.30
N LEU A 103 38.48 44.53 24.51
CA LEU A 103 38.37 43.12 24.78
C LEU A 103 37.05 42.55 24.24
N VAL A 104 35.93 43.20 24.57
CA VAL A 104 34.58 42.77 24.17
C VAL A 104 34.35 42.97 22.67
N MET A 105 34.86 44.07 22.08
CA MET A 105 34.74 44.30 20.64
C MET A 105 35.47 43.24 19.81
N ARG A 106 36.64 42.79 20.30
CA ARG A 106 37.38 41.68 19.67
C ARG A 106 36.53 40.40 19.65
N LEU A 107 35.89 40.08 20.74
CA LEU A 107 34.99 38.91 20.89
C LEU A 107 33.78 39.04 19.96
N MET A 108 33.11 40.19 19.94
CA MET A 108 31.95 40.43 19.07
C MET A 108 32.29 40.50 17.58
N THR A 109 33.56 40.72 17.24
CA THR A 109 34.01 40.65 15.84
C THR A 109 34.24 39.20 15.41
N MET A 110 34.66 38.33 16.32
CA MET A 110 34.84 36.90 16.06
C MET A 110 33.49 36.22 15.89
N GLU A 111 32.50 36.57 16.73
CA GLU A 111 31.15 35.97 16.70
C GLU A 111 30.06 37.02 16.41
N SER A 112 29.54 37.00 15.19
CA SER A 112 28.52 37.95 14.75
C SER A 112 27.17 37.79 15.44
N GLU A 113 26.94 36.64 16.06
CA GLU A 113 25.65 36.26 16.68
C GLU A 113 25.50 36.81 18.10
N ILE A 114 26.59 37.25 18.71
CA ILE A 114 26.57 37.87 20.04
C ILE A 114 25.84 39.20 19.98
N GLN A 115 24.80 39.32 20.79
CA GLN A 115 24.03 40.58 20.91
C GLN A 115 24.60 41.51 21.95
N SER A 116 24.91 41.01 23.14
CA SER A 116 25.48 41.74 24.23
C SER A 116 26.53 40.93 24.99
N VAL A 117 27.52 41.59 25.55
CA VAL A 117 28.48 41.02 26.49
C VAL A 117 28.51 41.90 27.73
N THR A 118 28.28 41.27 28.86
CA THR A 118 28.39 41.91 30.18
C THR A 118 29.48 41.22 31.01
N ILE A 119 30.43 41.98 31.51
CA ILE A 119 31.45 41.52 32.46
C ILE A 119 31.13 42.19 33.81
N MET A 120 30.91 41.35 34.82
CA MET A 120 30.48 41.82 36.15
C MET A 120 31.44 41.29 37.21
N ASN A 121 31.82 42.12 38.21
CA ASN A 121 32.59 41.67 39.36
C ASN A 121 31.67 41.25 40.54
N GLU A 122 32.27 40.72 41.62
CA GLU A 122 31.55 40.24 42.80
C GLU A 122 30.75 41.37 43.49
N GLU A 123 31.23 42.60 43.45
CA GLU A 123 30.61 43.78 44.10
C GLU A 123 29.45 44.41 43.27
N GLY A 124 29.13 43.85 42.10
CA GLY A 124 28.08 44.37 41.20
C GLY A 124 28.54 45.48 40.26
N GLY A 125 29.86 45.80 40.26
CA GLY A 125 30.45 46.64 39.22
C GLY A 125 30.44 45.91 37.85
N TYR A 126 30.01 46.57 36.80
CA TYR A 126 29.89 45.93 35.49
C TYR A 126 30.36 46.82 34.34
N PHE A 127 30.77 46.15 33.25
CA PHE A 127 30.97 46.72 31.94
C PHE A 127 30.05 45.94 30.96
N GLN A 128 29.31 46.68 30.18
CA GLN A 128 28.40 46.11 29.16
C GLN A 128 28.66 46.76 27.82
N TYR A 129 28.65 45.95 26.77
CA TYR A 129 28.60 46.39 25.41
C TYR A 129 27.51 45.61 24.66
N ASP A 130 26.57 46.35 24.08
CA ASP A 130 25.47 45.80 23.32
C ASP A 130 25.56 46.28 21.85
N ARG A 131 25.33 45.38 20.90
CA ARG A 131 25.44 45.65 19.45
C ARG A 131 24.39 46.68 18.98
N THR A 132 23.22 46.68 19.60
CA THR A 132 22.14 47.57 19.28
C THR A 132 22.10 48.87 20.11
N GLY A 133 23.08 49.01 21.03
CA GLY A 133 23.20 50.15 21.91
C GLY A 133 22.17 50.22 23.04
N ARG A 134 21.68 49.04 23.48
CA ARG A 134 20.83 48.92 24.68
C ARG A 134 21.69 49.14 25.93
N SER A 135 21.13 49.76 26.96
CA SER A 135 21.79 49.93 28.24
C SER A 135 21.22 48.96 29.27
N LEU A 136 22.10 48.29 30.00
CA LEU A 136 21.76 47.36 31.06
C LEU A 136 21.37 48.13 32.34
N SER A 137 20.29 47.71 32.97
CA SER A 137 19.98 48.05 34.38
C SER A 137 20.44 46.90 35.28
N CYS A 138 21.54 47.11 36.00
CA CYS A 138 22.06 46.12 36.92
C CYS A 138 21.06 45.72 38.01
N GLU A 139 20.28 46.70 38.52
CA GLU A 139 19.30 46.45 39.56
C GLU A 139 18.15 45.54 39.07
N GLU A 140 17.71 45.69 37.80
CA GLU A 140 16.70 44.83 37.21
C GLU A 140 17.27 43.46 36.86
N LEU A 141 18.54 43.37 36.42
CA LEU A 141 19.22 42.09 36.14
C LEU A 141 19.33 41.22 37.40
N LEU A 142 19.77 41.83 38.53
CA LEU A 142 19.90 41.14 39.81
C LEU A 142 18.58 40.61 40.38
N ARG A 143 17.45 41.09 39.89
CA ARG A 143 16.09 40.63 40.28
C ARG A 143 15.53 39.54 39.37
N GLN A 144 16.25 39.20 38.29
CA GLN A 144 15.80 38.15 37.38
C GLN A 144 15.88 36.78 38.03
N ASP A 145 14.84 35.97 37.95
CA ASP A 145 14.78 34.63 38.53
C ASP A 145 15.89 33.72 38.01
N TRP A 146 16.20 33.79 36.70
CA TRP A 146 17.25 33.02 36.08
C TRP A 146 18.63 33.44 36.64
N PHE A 147 18.84 34.72 36.86
CA PHE A 147 20.10 35.25 37.38
C PHE A 147 20.31 34.85 38.85
N LEU A 148 19.29 34.96 39.70
CA LEU A 148 19.32 34.51 41.09
C LEU A 148 19.62 33.04 41.22
N LYS A 149 18.96 32.21 40.35
CA LYS A 149 19.21 30.76 40.29
C LYS A 149 20.68 30.45 39.92
N GLU A 150 21.23 31.19 38.97
CA GLU A 150 22.62 31.01 38.57
C GLU A 150 23.62 31.56 39.58
N GLN A 151 23.28 32.53 40.42
CA GLN A 151 24.16 32.93 41.52
C GLN A 151 24.35 31.82 42.56
N GLU A 152 23.34 31.02 42.82
CA GLU A 152 23.38 29.89 43.75
C GLU A 152 24.06 28.63 43.19
N ASN A 153 24.14 28.51 41.86
CA ASN A 153 24.75 27.39 41.18
C ASN A 153 26.31 27.44 41.33
N SER A 154 26.96 26.28 41.37
CA SER A 154 28.42 26.17 41.51
C SER A 154 29.14 25.84 40.18
N GLU A 155 28.43 25.61 39.10
CA GLU A 155 29.03 25.28 37.82
C GLU A 155 29.78 26.47 37.20
N VAL A 156 30.93 26.22 36.59
CA VAL A 156 31.75 27.27 35.96
C VAL A 156 31.08 27.86 34.72
N LEU A 157 30.42 27.01 33.94
CA LEU A 157 29.65 27.40 32.74
C LEU A 157 28.18 27.16 32.98
N PHE A 158 27.35 27.98 32.36
CA PHE A 158 25.92 27.77 32.33
C PHE A 158 25.31 28.35 31.07
N LEU A 159 24.14 27.83 30.67
CA LEU A 159 23.29 28.32 29.59
C LEU A 159 21.91 28.47 30.18
N THR A 160 21.37 29.68 30.14
CA THR A 160 20.07 29.96 30.76
C THR A 160 18.91 29.46 29.91
N PRO A 161 17.76 29.13 30.51
CA PRO A 161 16.50 29.06 29.78
C PRO A 161 16.18 30.38 29.07
N LEU A 162 15.22 30.30 28.13
CA LEU A 162 14.63 31.47 27.48
C LEU A 162 14.13 32.46 28.53
N HIS A 163 14.52 33.72 28.41
CA HIS A 163 14.07 34.80 29.28
C HIS A 163 13.86 36.08 28.51
N ASP A 164 13.08 37.01 29.09
CA ASP A 164 12.90 38.33 28.54
C ASP A 164 14.10 39.25 28.80
N CYS A 165 14.11 40.37 28.08
CA CYS A 165 15.15 41.39 28.22
C CYS A 165 14.67 42.57 29.09
N SER A 166 13.83 42.37 30.10
CA SER A 166 13.26 43.44 30.94
C SER A 166 14.32 44.29 31.67
N TYR A 167 15.51 43.76 31.82
CA TYR A 167 16.70 44.42 32.40
C TYR A 167 17.44 45.36 31.42
N TYR A 168 16.95 45.47 30.15
CA TYR A 168 17.43 46.45 29.20
C TYR A 168 16.49 47.67 29.10
N ASP A 169 17.02 48.84 28.70
CA ASP A 169 16.24 50.06 28.50
C ASP A 169 15.30 50.00 27.31
N ARG A 170 15.59 49.17 26.29
CA ARG A 170 14.84 48.99 25.04
C ARG A 170 14.64 47.56 24.69
N ASN A 171 13.62 47.27 23.86
CA ASN A 171 13.31 45.93 23.37
C ASN A 171 13.08 44.89 24.48
N ARG A 172 12.39 45.29 25.53
CA ARG A 172 12.20 44.51 26.77
C ARG A 172 11.51 43.16 26.54
N ASP A 173 10.71 43.05 25.50
CA ASP A 173 9.95 41.84 25.14
C ASP A 173 10.75 40.87 24.26
N GLN A 174 11.99 41.20 23.89
CA GLN A 174 12.84 40.32 23.12
C GLN A 174 13.21 39.11 23.98
N ILE A 175 13.19 37.91 23.34
CA ILE A 175 13.59 36.67 23.98
C ILE A 175 15.10 36.47 23.79
N LEU A 176 15.79 36.20 24.88
CA LEU A 176 17.21 35.88 24.88
C LEU A 176 17.52 34.58 25.61
N VAL A 177 18.72 34.10 25.34
CA VAL A 177 19.41 33.05 26.09
C VAL A 177 20.79 33.60 26.45
N THR A 178 21.19 33.41 27.67
CA THR A 178 22.48 33.92 28.13
C THR A 178 23.45 32.75 28.39
N PHE A 179 24.58 32.76 27.67
CA PHE A 179 25.73 31.91 28.02
C PHE A 179 26.57 32.61 29.06
N GLY A 180 26.78 31.94 30.18
CA GLY A 180 27.51 32.52 31.31
C GLY A 180 28.73 31.74 31.70
N ARG A 181 29.78 32.47 32.14
CA ARG A 181 30.96 31.89 32.78
C ARG A 181 31.23 32.58 34.12
N ARG A 182 31.37 31.78 35.17
CA ARG A 182 31.91 32.26 36.47
C ARG A 182 33.41 32.36 36.40
N VAL A 183 33.90 33.45 36.91
CA VAL A 183 35.33 33.76 36.98
C VAL A 183 35.77 33.62 38.43
N TYR A 184 36.86 32.86 38.64
CA TYR A 184 37.45 32.68 39.96
C TYR A 184 38.86 33.24 39.95
N GLY A 185 39.22 33.98 41.00
CA GLY A 185 40.54 34.52 41.20
C GLY A 185 41.59 33.43 41.44
N VAL A 186 42.88 33.83 41.51
CA VAL A 186 44.01 32.92 41.74
C VAL A 186 43.89 32.20 43.09
N ASN A 187 43.21 32.82 44.05
CA ASN A 187 42.94 32.27 45.40
C ASN A 187 41.73 31.30 45.43
N GLY A 188 41.09 31.01 44.28
CA GLY A 188 39.88 30.19 44.15
C GLY A 188 38.59 30.83 44.62
N LYS A 189 38.64 32.14 44.98
CA LYS A 189 37.42 32.89 45.31
C LYS A 189 36.70 33.33 44.04
N TYR A 190 35.38 33.44 44.12
CA TYR A 190 34.58 34.02 43.06
C TYR A 190 34.99 35.51 42.88
N ALA A 191 35.31 35.87 41.63
CA ALA A 191 35.74 37.23 41.27
C ALA A 191 34.69 37.95 40.40
N GLY A 192 33.81 37.21 39.80
CA GLY A 192 32.77 37.78 38.92
C GLY A 192 32.25 36.83 37.89
N MET A 193 31.54 37.34 36.88
CA MET A 193 31.01 36.55 35.78
C MET A 193 31.04 37.28 34.43
N ILE A 194 31.11 36.52 33.39
CA ILE A 194 30.97 36.96 32.00
C ILE A 194 29.64 36.43 31.49
N LEU A 195 28.77 37.32 31.00
CA LEU A 195 27.46 36.99 30.41
C LEU A 195 27.44 37.37 28.93
N ILE A 196 27.03 36.47 28.10
CA ILE A 196 26.91 36.64 26.65
C ILE A 196 25.46 36.39 26.25
N ASP A 197 24.75 37.44 25.83
CA ASP A 197 23.38 37.34 25.41
C ASP A 197 23.30 37.01 23.93
N LEU A 198 22.48 36.03 23.61
CA LEU A 198 22.26 35.46 22.28
C LEU A 198 20.78 35.40 21.92
N ALA A 199 20.47 35.51 20.65
CA ALA A 199 19.13 35.14 20.18
C ALA A 199 18.98 33.60 20.22
N PRO A 200 17.80 33.08 20.55
CA PRO A 200 17.59 31.62 20.54
C PRO A 200 17.91 30.96 19.18
N SER A 201 17.67 31.66 18.09
CA SER A 201 18.00 31.19 16.73
C SER A 201 19.50 31.07 16.44
N SER A 202 20.37 31.67 17.29
CA SER A 202 21.81 31.63 17.14
C SER A 202 22.44 30.37 17.75
N ILE A 203 21.68 29.64 18.59
CA ILE A 203 22.19 28.49 19.32
C ILE A 203 22.35 27.28 18.39
N ILE A 204 21.44 27.15 17.40
CA ILE A 204 21.41 26.01 16.47
C ILE A 204 21.33 26.50 15.04
N LYS A 205 22.26 26.05 14.23
CA LYS A 205 22.18 26.15 12.75
C LYS A 205 21.56 24.89 12.19
N LEU A 206 20.23 24.92 12.01
CA LEU A 206 19.52 23.81 11.41
C LEU A 206 19.97 23.62 9.95
N SER A 207 20.33 22.40 9.59
CA SER A 207 20.70 22.07 8.21
C SER A 207 19.51 22.22 7.27
N ASP A 208 19.76 22.54 6.00
CA ASP A 208 18.72 22.61 4.97
C ASP A 208 17.93 21.31 4.84
N MET A 209 18.61 20.17 5.03
CA MET A 209 17.97 18.85 5.01
C MET A 209 16.96 18.72 6.16
N PHE A 210 17.32 19.16 7.37
CA PHE A 210 16.41 19.15 8.51
C PHE A 210 15.19 20.07 8.27
N LEU A 211 15.40 21.26 7.71
CA LEU A 211 14.32 22.20 7.41
C LEU A 211 13.32 21.62 6.38
N LEU A 212 13.79 20.85 5.41
CA LEU A 212 12.92 20.15 4.46
C LEU A 212 12.08 19.07 5.16
N GLU A 213 12.71 18.21 5.95
CA GLU A 213 12.04 17.13 6.70
C GLU A 213 11.07 17.71 7.74
N ARG A 214 11.48 18.77 8.44
CA ARG A 214 10.62 19.50 9.37
C ARG A 214 9.33 19.96 8.71
N ASN A 215 9.41 20.61 7.57
CA ASN A 215 8.24 21.10 6.85
C ASN A 215 7.32 19.95 6.36
N GLN A 216 7.92 18.83 6.02
CA GLN A 216 7.19 17.67 5.49
C GLN A 216 6.44 16.89 6.58
N TYR A 217 7.07 16.67 7.74
CA TYR A 217 6.54 15.86 8.84
C TYR A 217 6.13 16.66 10.07
N ASN A 218 6.29 17.98 10.03
CA ASN A 218 6.07 18.88 11.15
C ASN A 218 6.90 18.49 12.39
N ILE A 219 8.18 18.15 12.15
CA ILE A 219 9.11 17.80 13.22
C ILE A 219 9.37 19.05 14.07
N LYS A 220 9.28 18.89 15.38
CA LYS A 220 9.59 19.95 16.34
C LYS A 220 10.86 19.59 17.10
N ILE A 221 11.64 20.60 17.46
CA ILE A 221 12.81 20.47 18.30
C ILE A 221 12.62 21.37 19.51
N ASN A 222 12.71 20.77 20.67
CA ASN A 222 12.75 21.47 21.95
C ASN A 222 14.05 21.13 22.64
N ILE A 223 14.74 22.16 23.14
CA ILE A 223 15.95 22.01 23.92
C ILE A 223 15.71 22.56 25.30
N THR A 224 16.03 21.75 26.30
CA THR A 224 15.85 22.12 27.70
C THR A 224 17.15 21.95 28.48
N ASP A 225 17.29 22.73 29.56
CA ASP A 225 18.34 22.51 30.55
C ASP A 225 18.10 21.21 31.34
N ALA A 226 19.04 20.84 32.19
CA ALA A 226 18.94 19.66 33.05
C ALA A 226 17.73 19.69 34.02
N GLN A 227 17.17 20.86 34.27
CA GLN A 227 16.04 21.10 35.18
C GLN A 227 14.69 21.24 34.43
N GLY A 228 14.69 21.12 33.09
CA GLY A 228 13.51 21.26 32.25
C GLY A 228 13.19 22.67 31.80
N GLY A 229 14.08 23.63 32.04
CA GLY A 229 13.92 25.00 31.52
C GLY A 229 14.13 25.04 30.01
N LEU A 230 13.22 25.65 29.26
CA LEU A 230 13.24 25.72 27.81
C LEU A 230 14.33 26.66 27.31
N ILE A 231 15.32 26.15 26.56
CA ILE A 231 16.41 26.91 25.93
C ILE A 231 16.07 27.28 24.48
N TYR A 232 15.44 26.40 23.77
CA TYR A 232 15.10 26.58 22.37
C TYR A 232 13.83 25.84 22.02
N ASP A 233 13.00 26.45 21.19
CA ASP A 233 11.84 25.81 20.52
C ASP A 233 11.83 26.17 19.03
N SER A 234 11.73 25.17 18.21
CA SER A 234 11.72 25.33 16.75
C SER A 234 10.54 26.19 16.25
N ASP A 235 9.43 26.23 16.97
CA ASP A 235 8.28 27.05 16.59
C ASP A 235 8.51 28.53 16.89
N LEU A 236 9.39 28.84 17.86
CA LEU A 236 9.77 30.22 18.21
C LEU A 236 10.83 30.80 17.26
N SER A 237 11.49 30.00 16.46
CA SER A 237 12.57 30.43 15.54
C SER A 237 12.10 31.40 14.44
N SER A 238 10.79 31.61 14.28
CA SER A 238 10.22 32.58 13.32
C SER A 238 10.34 34.05 13.75
N GLY A 239 10.99 34.35 14.87
CA GLY A 239 11.46 35.70 15.24
C GLY A 239 10.40 36.72 15.69
N ARG A 240 9.18 36.30 15.98
CA ARG A 240 8.06 37.18 16.37
C ARG A 240 7.33 36.77 17.65
N ALA A 241 7.78 35.74 18.33
CA ALA A 241 7.12 35.34 19.58
C ALA A 241 7.55 36.27 20.75
N HIS A 242 6.58 36.72 21.51
CA HIS A 242 6.83 37.40 22.77
C HIS A 242 7.06 36.38 23.88
N TYR A 243 7.88 36.68 24.88
CA TYR A 243 8.17 35.75 25.98
C TYR A 243 6.92 35.24 26.71
N SER A 244 5.87 36.10 26.78
CA SER A 244 4.57 35.74 27.36
C SER A 244 3.78 34.67 26.58
N GLU A 245 4.15 34.42 25.31
CA GLU A 245 3.50 33.46 24.43
C GLU A 245 4.21 32.08 24.46
N ILE A 246 5.31 31.93 25.19
CA ILE A 246 6.07 30.69 25.29
C ILE A 246 5.31 29.70 26.16
N ASP A 247 4.87 28.62 25.55
CA ASP A 247 4.31 27.48 26.29
C ASP A 247 5.43 26.65 26.92
N LYS A 248 5.74 26.94 28.19
CA LYS A 248 6.76 26.25 28.96
C LYS A 248 6.40 24.79 29.27
N GLU A 249 5.15 24.41 29.11
CA GLU A 249 4.65 23.05 29.36
C GLU A 249 4.55 22.20 28.06
N SER A 250 4.96 22.74 26.92
CA SER A 250 4.80 22.07 25.62
C SER A 250 5.45 20.67 25.59
N LEU A 251 6.64 20.51 26.19
CA LEU A 251 7.33 19.22 26.25
C LEU A 251 6.56 18.20 27.09
N LEU A 252 6.07 18.60 28.26
CA LEU A 252 5.25 17.73 29.14
C LEU A 252 3.95 17.29 28.45
N PHE A 253 3.41 18.15 27.57
CA PHE A 253 2.23 17.80 26.75
C PHE A 253 2.54 16.64 25.80
N TYR A 254 3.68 16.67 25.10
CA TYR A 254 4.06 15.61 24.16
C TYR A 254 4.36 14.28 24.87
N GLU A 255 5.03 14.30 26.01
CA GLU A 255 5.32 13.13 26.82
C GLU A 255 4.06 12.48 27.40
N LYS A 256 3.04 13.27 27.74
CA LYS A 256 1.76 12.78 28.24
C LYS A 256 0.88 12.13 27.15
N ASN A 257 1.20 12.34 25.87
CA ASN A 257 0.44 11.82 24.73
C ASN A 257 1.33 10.95 23.82
N PRO A 258 1.89 9.83 24.29
CA PRO A 258 2.81 8.99 23.51
C PRO A 258 2.13 8.32 22.31
N ASP A 259 0.82 8.16 22.34
CA ASP A 259 0.05 7.61 21.22
C ASP A 259 -0.01 8.58 20.02
N ASP A 260 0.09 9.89 20.27
CA ASP A 260 0.00 10.94 19.24
C ASP A 260 1.37 11.41 18.74
N TYR A 261 2.42 11.24 19.54
CA TYR A 261 3.76 11.77 19.27
C TYR A 261 4.85 10.73 19.47
N ILE A 262 5.89 10.81 18.64
CA ILE A 262 7.18 10.16 18.87
C ILE A 262 8.10 11.23 19.47
N VAL A 263 8.65 10.98 20.64
CA VAL A 263 9.61 11.88 21.31
C VAL A 263 10.93 11.12 21.47
N ILE A 264 12.00 11.68 20.90
CA ILE A 264 13.36 11.15 21.02
C ILE A 264 14.21 12.17 21.75
N GLU A 265 14.78 11.76 22.87
CA GLU A 265 15.66 12.58 23.71
C GLU A 265 17.11 12.16 23.47
N ASP A 266 17.99 13.16 23.30
CA ASP A 266 19.43 13.00 23.40
C ASP A 266 19.99 14.06 24.37
N THR A 267 21.13 13.80 24.99
CA THR A 267 21.69 14.67 26.05
C THR A 267 23.11 15.07 25.70
N THR A 268 23.44 16.35 25.86
CA THR A 268 24.79 16.87 25.65
C THR A 268 25.75 16.37 26.77
N LYS A 269 27.01 16.21 26.40
CA LYS A 269 28.07 15.80 27.35
C LYS A 269 28.38 16.86 28.41
N GLN A 270 28.25 18.13 28.06
CA GLN A 270 28.43 19.28 28.91
C GLN A 270 27.08 19.91 29.25
N LEU A 271 26.93 20.43 30.45
CA LEU A 271 25.73 21.09 30.97
C LEU A 271 24.47 20.22 31.04
N GLY A 272 24.50 18.93 30.59
CA GLY A 272 23.36 18.04 30.68
C GLY A 272 22.11 18.55 29.91
N ILE A 273 22.31 19.31 28.83
CA ILE A 273 21.24 19.88 28.04
C ILE A 273 20.56 18.75 27.25
N LYS A 274 19.26 18.70 27.32
CA LYS A 274 18.41 17.70 26.62
C LYS A 274 17.89 18.24 25.33
N VAL A 275 18.08 17.48 24.27
CA VAL A 275 17.55 17.75 22.92
C VAL A 275 16.40 16.80 22.65
N ASN A 276 15.19 17.32 22.52
CA ASN A 276 14.00 16.54 22.27
C ASN A 276 13.51 16.77 20.83
N THR A 277 13.49 15.71 20.04
CA THR A 277 12.90 15.70 18.69
C THR A 277 11.52 15.08 18.76
N VAL A 278 10.51 15.85 18.39
CA VAL A 278 9.08 15.47 18.47
C VAL A 278 8.50 15.34 17.08
N ILE A 279 7.91 14.18 16.77
CA ILE A 279 7.24 13.90 15.49
C ILE A 279 5.78 13.55 15.75
N PRO A 280 4.80 14.30 15.19
CA PRO A 280 3.40 13.93 15.30
C PRO A 280 3.07 12.72 14.43
N ARG A 281 2.58 11.63 15.04
CA ARG A 281 2.17 10.39 14.35
C ARG A 281 1.10 10.66 13.29
N SER A 282 0.22 11.63 13.51
CA SER A 282 -0.83 12.00 12.57
C SER A 282 -0.29 12.41 11.19
N LYS A 283 0.87 13.07 11.13
CA LYS A 283 1.51 13.46 9.86
C LYS A 283 2.13 12.28 9.12
N MET A 284 2.63 11.29 9.85
CA MET A 284 3.11 10.03 9.28
C MET A 284 1.95 9.24 8.66
N TYR A 285 0.84 9.12 9.38
CA TYR A 285 -0.34 8.39 8.89
C TYR A 285 -1.00 9.03 7.67
N LEU A 286 -0.86 10.33 7.44
CA LEU A 286 -1.36 10.96 6.21
C LEU A 286 -0.73 10.36 4.94
N ARG A 287 0.56 10.06 4.96
CA ARG A 287 1.26 9.41 3.83
C ARG A 287 0.87 7.95 3.68
N VAL A 288 0.81 7.23 4.81
CA VAL A 288 0.35 5.83 4.81
C VAL A 288 -1.09 5.75 4.32
N SER A 289 -1.96 6.69 4.71
CA SER A 289 -3.36 6.72 4.28
C SER A 289 -3.53 6.91 2.77
N PHE A 290 -2.64 7.66 2.11
CA PHE A 290 -2.65 7.80 0.66
C PHE A 290 -2.31 6.45 -0.01
N ILE A 291 -1.22 5.82 0.42
CA ILE A 291 -0.83 4.48 -0.07
C ILE A 291 -1.95 3.47 0.17
N GLN A 292 -2.55 3.52 1.36
CA GLN A 292 -3.69 2.67 1.72
C GLN A 292 -4.89 2.88 0.78
N LYS A 293 -5.28 4.13 0.49
CA LYS A 293 -6.37 4.44 -0.45
C LYS A 293 -6.08 3.89 -1.84
N VAL A 294 -4.87 4.08 -2.37
CA VAL A 294 -4.46 3.54 -3.67
C VAL A 294 -4.51 2.01 -3.67
N THR A 295 -4.01 1.37 -2.61
CA THR A 295 -4.06 -0.09 -2.45
C THR A 295 -5.49 -0.61 -2.44
N TRP A 296 -6.41 0.01 -1.69
CA TRP A 296 -7.82 -0.39 -1.66
C TRP A 296 -8.52 -0.23 -3.01
N ILE A 297 -8.19 0.84 -3.76
CA ILE A 297 -8.70 1.02 -5.14
C ILE A 297 -8.21 -0.11 -6.04
N LEU A 298 -6.92 -0.43 -6.01
CA LEU A 298 -6.34 -1.52 -6.80
C LEU A 298 -6.96 -2.88 -6.42
N VAL A 299 -7.13 -3.15 -5.14
CA VAL A 299 -7.78 -4.38 -4.64
C VAL A 299 -9.23 -4.45 -5.15
N ALA A 300 -9.98 -3.36 -5.08
CA ALA A 300 -11.36 -3.32 -5.58
C ALA A 300 -11.44 -3.59 -7.09
N VAL A 301 -10.54 -3.02 -7.90
CA VAL A 301 -10.44 -3.26 -9.34
C VAL A 301 -10.10 -4.72 -9.63
N LEU A 302 -9.12 -5.29 -8.91
CA LEU A 302 -8.74 -6.70 -9.05
C LEU A 302 -9.90 -7.64 -8.69
N ILE A 303 -10.62 -7.35 -7.61
CA ILE A 303 -11.81 -8.12 -7.22
C ILE A 303 -12.87 -8.07 -8.33
N ALA A 304 -13.14 -6.89 -8.91
CA ALA A 304 -14.08 -6.74 -10.01
C ALA A 304 -13.66 -7.57 -11.24
N ILE A 305 -12.38 -7.56 -11.59
CA ILE A 305 -11.82 -8.37 -12.70
C ILE A 305 -11.97 -9.86 -12.40
N ILE A 306 -11.63 -10.32 -11.20
CA ILE A 306 -11.73 -11.72 -10.77
C ILE A 306 -13.19 -12.20 -10.85
N ILE A 307 -14.13 -11.41 -10.32
CA ILE A 307 -15.55 -11.75 -10.37
C ILE A 307 -16.04 -11.81 -11.81
N SER A 308 -15.70 -10.82 -12.66
CA SER A 308 -16.06 -10.80 -14.07
C SER A 308 -15.52 -12.03 -14.81
N ALA A 309 -14.24 -12.34 -14.63
CA ALA A 309 -13.60 -13.52 -15.23
C ALA A 309 -14.27 -14.82 -14.75
N SER A 310 -14.55 -14.93 -13.45
CA SER A 310 -15.23 -16.10 -12.87
C SER A 310 -16.63 -16.29 -13.44
N VAL A 311 -17.38 -15.20 -13.64
CA VAL A 311 -18.73 -15.25 -14.24
C VAL A 311 -18.66 -15.67 -15.70
N LEU A 312 -17.74 -15.09 -16.48
CA LEU A 312 -17.57 -15.44 -17.91
C LEU A 312 -17.17 -16.90 -18.07
N PHE A 313 -16.16 -17.34 -17.33
CA PHE A 313 -15.69 -18.73 -17.36
C PHE A 313 -16.79 -19.71 -16.94
N SER A 314 -17.48 -19.42 -15.85
CA SER A 314 -18.57 -20.26 -15.36
C SER A 314 -19.74 -20.34 -16.35
N LYS A 315 -20.12 -19.23 -17.00
CA LYS A 315 -21.17 -19.22 -18.01
C LYS A 315 -20.78 -20.09 -19.21
N GLN A 316 -19.56 -19.96 -19.71
CA GLN A 316 -19.08 -20.73 -20.86
C GLN A 316 -19.04 -22.23 -20.55
N MET A 317 -18.49 -22.62 -19.41
CA MET A 317 -18.39 -24.00 -18.98
C MET A 317 -19.76 -24.65 -18.76
N VAL A 318 -20.65 -23.96 -18.05
CA VAL A 318 -21.99 -24.47 -17.76
C VAL A 318 -22.88 -24.51 -19.00
N TYR A 319 -22.71 -23.58 -19.94
CA TYR A 319 -23.40 -23.60 -21.21
C TYR A 319 -23.11 -24.89 -21.99
N LEU A 320 -21.84 -25.23 -22.13
CA LEU A 320 -21.40 -26.46 -22.85
C LEU A 320 -21.96 -27.74 -22.19
N ILE A 321 -21.88 -27.83 -20.86
CA ILE A 321 -22.43 -28.96 -20.09
C ILE A 321 -23.93 -29.10 -20.28
N ARG A 322 -24.69 -28.01 -20.20
CA ARG A 322 -26.15 -28.02 -20.42
C ARG A 322 -26.51 -28.40 -21.83
N LYS A 323 -25.74 -27.93 -22.82
CA LYS A 323 -25.97 -28.32 -24.24
C LYS A 323 -25.75 -29.80 -24.43
N LEU A 324 -24.65 -30.35 -23.90
CA LEU A 324 -24.39 -31.78 -23.93
C LEU A 324 -25.54 -32.59 -23.26
N GLN A 325 -25.95 -32.15 -22.04
CA GLN A 325 -27.07 -32.81 -21.35
C GLN A 325 -28.38 -32.77 -22.13
N SER A 326 -28.70 -31.62 -22.77
CA SER A 326 -29.91 -31.51 -23.61
C SER A 326 -29.83 -32.36 -24.87
N SER A 327 -28.64 -32.48 -25.50
CA SER A 327 -28.44 -33.32 -26.66
C SER A 327 -28.52 -34.80 -26.31
N MET A 328 -27.97 -35.22 -25.15
CA MET A 328 -28.16 -36.57 -24.64
C MET A 328 -29.63 -36.92 -24.41
N LYS A 329 -30.43 -35.98 -23.84
CA LYS A 329 -31.86 -36.19 -23.63
C LYS A 329 -32.63 -36.25 -24.95
N ARG A 330 -32.21 -35.51 -25.98
CA ARG A 330 -32.80 -35.61 -27.34
C ARG A 330 -32.46 -36.93 -27.99
N LEU A 331 -31.21 -37.40 -27.81
CA LEU A 331 -30.80 -38.72 -28.31
C LEU A 331 -31.63 -39.86 -27.70
N GLU A 332 -31.93 -39.80 -26.37
CA GLU A 332 -32.82 -40.74 -25.68
C GLU A 332 -34.22 -40.80 -26.31
N ASN A 333 -34.71 -39.65 -26.83
CA ASN A 333 -35.99 -39.55 -27.51
C ASN A 333 -35.91 -39.85 -29.03
N GLY A 334 -34.80 -40.39 -29.52
CA GLY A 334 -34.64 -40.81 -30.91
C GLY A 334 -34.20 -39.71 -31.88
N ASN A 335 -33.73 -38.56 -31.36
CA ASN A 335 -33.22 -37.49 -32.21
C ASN A 335 -31.66 -37.50 -32.19
N TYR A 336 -31.07 -37.86 -33.33
CA TYR A 336 -29.63 -38.08 -33.52
C TYR A 336 -28.92 -36.81 -34.02
N GLU A 337 -28.96 -35.70 -33.24
CA GLU A 337 -28.33 -34.45 -33.62
C GLU A 337 -26.89 -34.38 -33.13
N LEU A 338 -25.95 -34.02 -34.00
CA LEU A 338 -24.56 -33.72 -33.67
C LEU A 338 -24.45 -32.34 -33.04
N ILE A 339 -23.48 -32.17 -32.16
CA ILE A 339 -23.13 -30.86 -31.63
C ILE A 339 -22.10 -30.22 -32.57
N GLU A 340 -22.54 -29.24 -33.38
CA GLU A 340 -21.72 -28.61 -34.44
C GLU A 340 -20.79 -27.48 -33.94
N GLU A 341 -20.82 -27.15 -32.65
CA GLU A 341 -19.99 -26.04 -32.13
C GLU A 341 -18.50 -26.36 -32.18
N THR A 342 -17.72 -25.30 -32.49
CA THR A 342 -16.26 -25.35 -32.37
C THR A 342 -15.87 -25.53 -30.90
N VAL A 343 -15.52 -26.74 -30.54
CA VAL A 343 -15.12 -27.13 -29.18
C VAL A 343 -13.62 -27.02 -29.08
N GLY A 344 -13.12 -26.50 -27.95
CA GLY A 344 -11.70 -26.51 -27.65
C GLY A 344 -11.09 -27.91 -27.63
N ASN A 345 -9.76 -27.98 -27.54
CA ASN A 345 -9.03 -29.25 -27.39
C ASN A 345 -8.86 -29.65 -25.91
N ASP A 346 -9.74 -29.21 -25.04
CA ASP A 346 -9.82 -29.52 -23.62
C ASP A 346 -10.68 -30.76 -23.34
N GLU A 347 -10.84 -31.11 -22.07
CA GLU A 347 -11.62 -32.26 -21.64
C GLU A 347 -13.10 -32.16 -22.06
N LEU A 348 -13.67 -30.96 -22.07
CA LEU A 348 -15.04 -30.72 -22.52
C LEU A 348 -15.17 -30.93 -24.02
N GLY A 349 -14.18 -30.46 -24.78
CA GLY A 349 -14.09 -30.71 -26.22
C GLY A 349 -13.95 -32.19 -26.56
N SER A 350 -13.16 -32.92 -25.79
CA SER A 350 -13.04 -34.37 -25.91
C SER A 350 -14.35 -35.10 -25.63
N LEU A 351 -15.11 -34.61 -24.62
CA LEU A 351 -16.41 -35.18 -24.27
C LEU A 351 -17.45 -34.96 -25.40
N VAL A 352 -17.47 -33.78 -26.00
CA VAL A 352 -18.34 -33.49 -27.17
C VAL A 352 -17.97 -34.35 -28.37
N LYS A 353 -16.65 -34.52 -28.66
CA LYS A 353 -16.19 -35.38 -29.73
C LYS A 353 -16.61 -36.86 -29.49
N SER A 354 -16.54 -37.32 -28.25
CA SER A 354 -16.98 -38.66 -27.87
C SER A 354 -18.48 -38.83 -28.01
N TYR A 355 -19.29 -37.83 -27.64
CA TYR A 355 -20.73 -37.82 -27.88
C TYR A 355 -21.05 -37.90 -29.38
N ASN A 356 -20.46 -37.05 -30.20
CA ASN A 356 -20.68 -37.04 -31.64
C ASN A 356 -20.30 -38.38 -32.29
N HIS A 357 -19.19 -38.98 -31.86
CA HIS A 357 -18.80 -40.30 -32.34
C HIS A 357 -19.79 -41.38 -31.93
N MET A 358 -20.34 -41.35 -30.73
CA MET A 358 -21.38 -42.26 -30.26
C MET A 358 -22.66 -42.10 -31.09
N VAL A 359 -23.10 -40.86 -31.36
CA VAL A 359 -24.28 -40.58 -32.20
C VAL A 359 -24.07 -41.14 -33.60
N GLY A 360 -22.94 -40.88 -34.25
CA GLY A 360 -22.63 -41.41 -35.57
C GLY A 360 -22.61 -42.94 -35.65
N LYS A 361 -22.06 -43.61 -34.63
CA LYS A 361 -22.12 -45.07 -34.53
C LYS A 361 -23.53 -45.60 -34.36
N MET A 362 -24.37 -44.89 -33.57
CA MET A 362 -25.73 -45.31 -33.32
C MET A 362 -26.60 -45.16 -34.57
N GLU A 363 -26.39 -44.10 -35.33
CA GLU A 363 -27.04 -43.87 -36.64
C GLU A 363 -26.67 -44.97 -37.67
N ALA A 364 -25.38 -45.31 -37.78
CA ALA A 364 -24.87 -46.37 -38.64
C ALA A 364 -25.45 -47.74 -38.25
N LEU A 365 -25.54 -48.03 -36.95
CA LEU A 365 -26.15 -49.30 -36.46
C LEU A 365 -27.63 -49.38 -36.77
N LEU A 366 -28.37 -48.28 -36.66
CA LEU A 366 -29.78 -48.20 -36.98
C LEU A 366 -30.03 -48.46 -38.49
N GLU A 367 -29.20 -47.89 -39.34
CA GLU A 367 -29.27 -48.12 -40.80
C GLU A 367 -28.97 -49.58 -41.12
N GLU A 368 -27.95 -50.18 -40.46
CA GLU A 368 -27.63 -51.60 -40.63
C GLU A 368 -28.81 -52.51 -40.24
N ILE A 369 -29.43 -52.22 -39.06
CA ILE A 369 -30.61 -52.98 -38.60
C ILE A 369 -31.79 -52.81 -39.57
N TYR A 370 -32.03 -51.60 -40.09
CA TYR A 370 -33.04 -51.33 -41.06
C TYR A 370 -32.81 -52.11 -42.36
N GLN A 371 -31.58 -52.08 -42.89
CA GLN A 371 -31.21 -52.82 -44.12
C GLN A 371 -31.29 -54.33 -43.91
N ALA A 372 -30.90 -54.83 -42.71
CA ALA A 372 -31.06 -56.26 -42.38
C ALA A 372 -32.53 -56.65 -42.30
N GLY A 373 -33.39 -55.82 -41.73
CA GLY A 373 -34.85 -56.03 -41.68
C GLY A 373 -35.46 -56.04 -43.07
N VAL A 374 -35.07 -55.14 -43.97
CA VAL A 374 -35.50 -55.12 -45.38
C VAL A 374 -35.05 -56.38 -46.10
N ARG A 375 -33.77 -56.78 -45.92
CA ARG A 375 -33.25 -58.05 -46.54
C ARG A 375 -33.98 -59.26 -46.03
N GLN A 376 -34.29 -59.36 -44.75
CA GLN A 376 -35.05 -60.47 -44.17
C GLN A 376 -36.48 -60.54 -44.76
N LYS A 377 -37.19 -59.37 -44.82
CA LYS A 377 -38.54 -59.34 -45.42
C LYS A 377 -38.49 -59.74 -46.86
N ASN A 378 -37.52 -59.26 -47.64
CA ASN A 378 -37.35 -59.66 -49.04
C ASN A 378 -37.06 -61.17 -49.20
N ALA A 379 -36.23 -61.76 -48.33
CA ALA A 379 -35.97 -63.17 -48.31
C ALA A 379 -37.20 -64.00 -47.93
N GLN A 380 -37.97 -63.55 -46.93
CA GLN A 380 -39.26 -64.18 -46.59
C GLN A 380 -40.25 -64.14 -47.74
N PHE A 381 -40.37 -62.97 -48.43
CA PHE A 381 -41.25 -62.81 -49.62
C PHE A 381 -40.82 -63.72 -50.73
N LEU A 382 -39.53 -63.87 -51.04
CA LEU A 382 -38.97 -64.77 -52.03
C LEU A 382 -39.27 -66.23 -51.68
N ALA A 383 -39.09 -66.63 -50.38
CA ALA A 383 -39.41 -67.97 -49.94
C ALA A 383 -40.90 -68.31 -50.07
N LEU A 384 -41.77 -67.41 -49.68
CA LEU A 384 -43.25 -67.58 -49.93
C LEU A 384 -43.58 -67.72 -51.37
N ARG A 385 -42.94 -66.93 -52.23
CA ARG A 385 -43.14 -67.01 -53.72
C ARG A 385 -42.67 -68.34 -54.28
N THR A 386 -41.59 -68.92 -53.87
CA THR A 386 -41.06 -70.18 -54.32
C THR A 386 -41.93 -71.37 -53.89
N GLN A 387 -42.84 -71.21 -52.90
CA GLN A 387 -43.83 -72.25 -52.54
C GLN A 387 -44.91 -72.37 -53.57
N ILE A 388 -45.14 -71.35 -54.38
CA ILE A 388 -46.03 -71.46 -55.60
C ILE A 388 -45.15 -72.00 -56.70
N ASN A 389 -45.28 -73.32 -57.01
CA ASN A 389 -44.50 -73.91 -58.09
C ASN A 389 -45.07 -73.41 -59.45
N PRO A 390 -44.40 -72.42 -60.12
CA PRO A 390 -44.94 -71.82 -61.36
C PRO A 390 -45.05 -72.86 -62.44
N HIS A 391 -44.15 -73.80 -62.50
CA HIS A 391 -44.15 -74.86 -63.51
C HIS A 391 -45.34 -75.79 -63.34
N PHE A 392 -45.69 -76.17 -62.12
CA PHE A 392 -46.83 -76.97 -61.81
C PHE A 392 -48.12 -76.26 -62.22
N LEU A 393 -48.26 -74.95 -61.91
CA LEU A 393 -49.41 -74.16 -62.20
C LEU A 393 -49.61 -73.98 -63.71
N PHE A 394 -48.51 -73.70 -64.44
CA PHE A 394 -48.56 -73.63 -65.92
C PHE A 394 -48.88 -74.96 -66.57
N ASN A 395 -48.30 -76.02 -66.12
CA ASN A 395 -48.55 -77.37 -66.66
C ASN A 395 -49.98 -77.78 -66.39
N THR A 396 -50.54 -77.48 -65.22
CA THR A 396 -51.95 -77.77 -64.92
C THR A 396 -52.90 -76.95 -65.76
N LEU A 397 -52.67 -75.64 -65.93
CA LEU A 397 -53.50 -74.78 -66.81
C LEU A 397 -53.42 -75.19 -68.28
N GLU A 398 -52.21 -75.57 -68.74
CA GLU A 398 -52.02 -76.11 -70.12
C GLU A 398 -52.71 -77.44 -70.30
N SER A 399 -52.68 -78.30 -69.30
CA SER A 399 -53.43 -79.55 -69.35
C SER A 399 -54.97 -79.37 -69.43
N ILE A 400 -55.44 -78.39 -68.62
CA ILE A 400 -56.90 -78.03 -68.71
C ILE A 400 -57.24 -77.41 -70.06
N ARG A 401 -56.36 -76.58 -70.64
CA ARG A 401 -56.57 -75.96 -71.96
C ARG A 401 -56.60 -77.02 -73.02
N ILE A 402 -55.67 -77.96 -73.04
CA ILE A 402 -55.67 -79.08 -74.04
C ILE A 402 -56.91 -79.94 -73.92
N LYS A 403 -57.36 -80.23 -72.69
CA LYS A 403 -58.60 -80.98 -72.47
C LYS A 403 -59.83 -80.30 -72.94
N ALA A 404 -59.93 -78.94 -72.76
CA ALA A 404 -60.98 -78.12 -73.25
C ALA A 404 -61.04 -78.16 -74.79
N ILE A 405 -59.92 -78.02 -75.51
CA ILE A 405 -59.80 -78.15 -76.97
C ILE A 405 -60.26 -79.52 -77.46
N LEU A 406 -59.80 -80.61 -76.78
CA LEU A 406 -60.19 -81.98 -77.18
C LEU A 406 -61.71 -82.26 -77.03
N ASN A 407 -62.36 -81.52 -76.10
CA ASN A 407 -63.85 -81.60 -75.92
C ASN A 407 -64.64 -80.65 -76.77
N GLY A 408 -64.00 -79.83 -77.63
CA GLY A 408 -64.65 -78.90 -78.54
C GLY A 408 -65.14 -77.60 -77.86
N ASP A 409 -64.62 -77.22 -76.65
CA ASP A 409 -65.00 -76.08 -75.89
C ASP A 409 -63.91 -74.97 -76.00
N ASP A 410 -63.95 -74.28 -77.13
CA ASP A 410 -62.94 -73.28 -77.50
C ASP A 410 -63.03 -72.02 -76.61
N ASP A 411 -64.20 -71.72 -76.07
CA ASP A 411 -64.33 -70.57 -75.12
C ASP A 411 -63.63 -70.79 -73.83
N VAL A 412 -63.71 -72.02 -73.21
CA VAL A 412 -62.99 -72.39 -72.01
C VAL A 412 -61.50 -72.47 -72.26
N ALA A 413 -61.06 -72.95 -73.45
CA ALA A 413 -59.64 -73.00 -73.81
C ALA A 413 -58.99 -71.59 -73.88
N ASP A 414 -59.71 -70.62 -74.46
CA ASP A 414 -59.24 -69.21 -74.51
C ASP A 414 -59.26 -68.54 -73.15
N MET A 415 -60.29 -68.80 -72.32
CA MET A 415 -60.26 -68.29 -70.89
C MET A 415 -59.08 -68.82 -70.14
N VAL A 416 -58.76 -70.10 -70.20
CA VAL A 416 -57.59 -70.68 -69.51
C VAL A 416 -56.27 -70.13 -70.04
N LYS A 417 -56.15 -69.88 -71.36
CA LYS A 417 -55.02 -69.24 -72.00
C LYS A 417 -54.82 -67.81 -71.50
N ILE A 418 -55.87 -67.01 -71.34
CA ILE A 418 -55.81 -65.68 -70.79
C ILE A 418 -55.39 -65.72 -69.33
N LEU A 419 -55.94 -66.65 -68.55
CA LEU A 419 -55.60 -66.84 -67.16
C LEU A 419 -54.12 -67.25 -67.00
N ALA A 420 -53.58 -68.14 -67.77
CA ALA A 420 -52.17 -68.55 -67.82
C ALA A 420 -51.29 -67.35 -68.17
N LYS A 421 -51.70 -66.50 -69.13
CA LYS A 421 -51.00 -65.27 -69.50
C LYS A 421 -51.01 -64.22 -68.36
N MET A 422 -52.14 -64.09 -67.67
CA MET A 422 -52.25 -63.21 -66.52
C MET A 422 -51.30 -63.66 -65.37
N PHE A 423 -51.33 -64.95 -65.06
CA PHE A 423 -50.39 -65.50 -64.05
C PHE A 423 -48.93 -65.37 -64.49
N ARG A 424 -48.56 -65.52 -65.76
CA ARG A 424 -47.21 -65.28 -66.26
C ARG A 424 -46.81 -63.82 -66.08
N ASN A 425 -47.69 -62.88 -66.47
CA ASN A 425 -47.44 -61.44 -66.31
C ASN A 425 -47.27 -61.04 -64.84
N VAL A 426 -48.10 -61.57 -63.92
CA VAL A 426 -48.02 -61.27 -62.50
C VAL A 426 -46.67 -61.87 -61.91
N LEU A 427 -46.23 -63.02 -62.37
CA LEU A 427 -45.04 -63.67 -61.97
C LEU A 427 -43.76 -63.01 -62.57
N ASP A 428 -43.82 -62.53 -63.85
CA ASP A 428 -42.69 -61.87 -64.55
C ASP A 428 -42.56 -60.37 -64.26
N LEU A 429 -43.64 -59.60 -64.08
CA LEU A 429 -43.62 -58.20 -63.77
C LEU A 429 -42.90 -57.88 -62.40
N SER A 430 -42.89 -58.86 -61.54
CA SER A 430 -42.18 -58.67 -60.23
C SER A 430 -40.65 -58.81 -60.33
N LEU A 431 -40.09 -59.25 -61.48
CA LEU A 431 -38.64 -59.33 -61.70
C LEU A 431 -38.03 -58.00 -62.15
N ILE A 432 -38.83 -57.12 -62.80
CA ILE A 432 -38.33 -55.85 -63.33
C ILE A 432 -38.16 -54.80 -62.22
N HIS A 433 -39.00 -54.85 -61.16
CA HIS A 433 -38.91 -53.88 -60.04
C HIS A 433 -37.88 -54.17 -58.99
N ILE A 434 -37.16 -55.33 -59.01
CA ILE A 434 -36.16 -55.71 -58.02
C ILE A 434 -34.73 -55.43 -58.52
N SER A 435 -34.50 -55.09 -59.81
CA SER A 435 -33.14 -54.96 -60.39
C SER A 435 -32.61 -53.53 -60.52
N GLU A 436 -33.31 -52.45 -60.06
CA GLU A 436 -32.76 -51.11 -60.00
C GLU A 436 -32.56 -50.71 -58.55
N PRO A 437 -31.33 -50.75 -58.00
CA PRO A 437 -31.02 -50.00 -56.80
C PRO A 437 -31.07 -48.52 -57.15
N THR A 438 -32.03 -47.78 -56.55
CA THR A 438 -32.10 -46.33 -56.61
C THR A 438 -30.72 -45.76 -56.20
N ARG A 439 -29.96 -45.34 -57.22
CA ARG A 439 -28.75 -44.53 -57.04
C ARG A 439 -29.25 -43.14 -56.64
N LEU A 440 -29.33 -42.92 -55.35
CA LEU A 440 -29.43 -41.58 -54.80
C LEU A 440 -28.06 -40.89 -55.00
N ASP A 441 -27.95 -40.09 -56.04
CA ASP A 441 -26.89 -39.14 -56.23
C ASP A 441 -26.92 -38.15 -55.07
N VAL A 442 -25.95 -38.23 -54.17
CA VAL A 442 -25.65 -37.25 -53.13
C VAL A 442 -24.92 -36.09 -53.82
N ILE A 443 -25.56 -34.92 -53.88
CA ILE A 443 -24.90 -33.61 -54.03
C ILE A 443 -24.61 -33.03 -52.65
#